data_1cfe8e394f2f33e4e0676cf4f1e1633e
#
_entry.id   1cfe8e394f2f33e4e0676cf4f1e1633e
#
_cell.length_a   1.000
_cell.length_b   1.000
_cell.length_c   1.000
_cell.angle_alpha   90.00
_cell.angle_beta   90.00
_cell.angle_gamma   90.00
#
_symmetry.space_group_name_H-M   'P 1'
#
loop_
_entity.id
_entity.type
_entity.pdbx_description
1 polymer ?
#
loop_
_entity_poly.entity_id
_entity_poly.type
_entity_poly.pdbx_seq_one_letter_code
_entity_poly.pdbx_strand_id
1 'polypeptide(L)'
;MTSQISKALASVVSRRMMTLVLLVMSLLSLHAQQSQPTMEQQLAALQRLEAMQPDSIQPKYQQAVLLLGTVCSQPQSSKAQQYIDEAQRVIQRIEALQPTKAADRSDLATLHGFYYTAIIVTNPQQNGPRYYRQALDSFDEALKLNPKNALAQMLLERFKEGMVRNLNHSDHPCK
;
A
#
# COMPACT_ATOMS: atom_id res chain seq x y z
N MET A 1 45.13 -52.24 -13.92
CA MET A 1 45.52 -50.82 -13.70
C MET A 1 44.49 -49.77 -14.16
N THR A 2 43.49 -50.11 -14.96
CA THR A 2 42.47 -49.17 -15.50
C THR A 2 41.39 -48.73 -14.53
N SER A 3 41.11 -49.53 -13.48
CA SER A 3 40.00 -49.24 -12.55
C SER A 3 40.29 -48.07 -11.55
N GLN A 4 41.55 -47.83 -11.23
CA GLN A 4 41.92 -46.75 -10.28
C GLN A 4 41.88 -45.35 -10.92
N ILE A 5 42.19 -45.26 -12.23
CA ILE A 5 42.22 -44.01 -12.99
C ILE A 5 40.76 -43.49 -13.20
N SER A 6 39.81 -44.39 -13.45
CA SER A 6 38.41 -44.07 -13.63
C SER A 6 37.77 -43.47 -12.36
N LYS A 7 38.11 -43.98 -11.19
CA LYS A 7 37.60 -43.45 -9.88
C LYS A 7 38.20 -42.09 -9.55
N ALA A 8 39.46 -41.84 -9.89
CA ALA A 8 40.11 -40.55 -9.65
C ALA A 8 39.52 -39.45 -10.56
N LEU A 9 39.27 -39.78 -11.86
CA LEU A 9 38.60 -38.84 -12.79
C LEU A 9 37.18 -38.49 -12.36
N ALA A 10 36.40 -39.49 -11.92
CA ALA A 10 35.03 -39.24 -11.44
C ALA A 10 35.00 -38.33 -10.20
N SER A 11 35.94 -38.45 -9.30
CA SER A 11 36.02 -37.62 -8.07
C SER A 11 36.41 -36.15 -8.38
N VAL A 12 37.28 -35.93 -9.38
CA VAL A 12 37.72 -34.58 -9.77
C VAL A 12 36.60 -33.86 -10.56
N VAL A 13 35.87 -34.55 -11.40
CA VAL A 13 34.70 -33.98 -12.12
C VAL A 13 33.59 -33.63 -11.15
N SER A 14 33.29 -34.50 -10.18
CA SER A 14 32.26 -34.25 -9.15
C SER A 14 32.63 -33.05 -8.30
N ARG A 15 33.88 -32.88 -7.87
CA ARG A 15 34.33 -31.71 -7.09
C ARG A 15 34.23 -30.41 -7.90
N ARG A 16 34.60 -30.40 -9.16
CA ARG A 16 34.50 -29.20 -10.03
C ARG A 16 33.05 -28.84 -10.35
N MET A 17 32.17 -29.83 -10.54
CA MET A 17 30.72 -29.57 -10.69
C MET A 17 30.11 -29.00 -9.43
N MET A 18 30.52 -29.51 -8.27
CA MET A 18 29.99 -29.01 -6.98
C MET A 18 30.43 -27.56 -6.68
N THR A 19 31.67 -27.19 -7.07
CA THR A 19 32.13 -25.79 -6.93
C THR A 19 31.43 -24.85 -7.89
N LEU A 20 31.11 -25.27 -9.12
CA LEU A 20 30.34 -24.48 -10.09
C LEU A 20 28.90 -24.27 -9.61
N VAL A 21 28.26 -25.29 -9.08
CA VAL A 21 26.89 -25.17 -8.50
C VAL A 21 26.87 -24.20 -7.32
N LEU A 22 27.86 -24.28 -6.42
CA LEU A 22 27.95 -23.34 -5.29
C LEU A 22 28.23 -21.91 -5.75
N LEU A 23 29.02 -21.71 -6.81
CA LEU A 23 29.29 -20.38 -7.38
C LEU A 23 28.05 -19.79 -8.04
N VAL A 24 27.25 -20.59 -8.76
CA VAL A 24 26.00 -20.17 -9.37
C VAL A 24 24.96 -19.85 -8.28
N MET A 25 24.87 -20.64 -7.23
CA MET A 25 23.98 -20.38 -6.09
C MET A 25 24.36 -19.09 -5.36
N SER A 26 25.65 -18.77 -5.21
CA SER A 26 26.08 -17.51 -4.60
C SER A 26 25.77 -16.29 -5.47
N LEU A 27 25.86 -16.41 -6.81
CA LEU A 27 25.48 -15.35 -7.75
C LEU A 27 23.97 -15.10 -7.76
N LEU A 28 23.15 -16.15 -7.63
CA LEU A 28 21.69 -16.02 -7.50
C LEU A 28 21.29 -15.32 -6.17
N SER A 29 22.03 -15.55 -5.10
CA SER A 29 21.78 -14.90 -3.80
C SER A 29 22.09 -13.39 -3.81
N LEU A 30 23.03 -12.93 -4.64
CA LEU A 30 23.33 -11.51 -4.79
C LEU A 30 22.22 -10.73 -5.55
N HIS A 31 21.45 -11.41 -6.40
CA HIS A 31 20.34 -10.78 -7.12
C HIS A 31 19.05 -10.69 -6.28
N ALA A 32 18.97 -11.39 -5.15
CA ALA A 32 17.80 -11.39 -4.28
C ALA A 32 17.75 -10.19 -3.28
N GLN A 33 18.79 -9.36 -3.24
CA GLN A 33 18.82 -8.12 -2.46
C GLN A 33 18.42 -6.89 -3.30
N GLN A 34 17.41 -7.02 -4.14
CA GLN A 34 16.71 -5.81 -4.60
C GLN A 34 15.97 -5.25 -3.39
N SER A 35 16.56 -4.25 -2.74
CA SER A 35 15.90 -3.45 -1.70
C SER A 35 14.57 -2.98 -2.25
N GLN A 36 13.49 -3.33 -1.56
CA GLN A 36 12.14 -2.84 -1.90
C GLN A 36 12.21 -1.32 -2.11
N PRO A 37 11.63 -0.79 -3.20
CA PRO A 37 11.69 0.65 -3.44
C PRO A 37 11.07 1.40 -2.27
N THR A 38 11.73 2.47 -1.84
CA THR A 38 11.20 3.30 -0.74
C THR A 38 9.87 3.94 -1.16
N MET A 39 9.10 4.39 -0.17
CA MET A 39 7.84 5.10 -0.42
C MET A 39 8.05 6.30 -1.36
N GLU A 40 9.10 7.07 -1.14
CA GLU A 40 9.45 8.22 -1.97
C GLU A 40 9.80 7.84 -3.41
N GLN A 41 10.50 6.71 -3.61
CA GLN A 41 10.81 6.20 -4.95
C GLN A 41 9.54 5.73 -5.68
N GLN A 42 8.63 5.06 -4.96
CA GLN A 42 7.34 4.64 -5.52
C GLN A 42 6.48 5.86 -5.89
N LEU A 43 6.40 6.85 -5.01
CA LEU A 43 5.67 8.09 -5.26
C LEU A 43 6.23 8.83 -6.49
N ALA A 44 7.55 8.97 -6.58
CA ALA A 44 8.21 9.62 -7.72
C ALA A 44 7.94 8.86 -9.05
N ALA A 45 7.90 7.53 -9.02
CA ALA A 45 7.55 6.73 -10.19
C ALA A 45 6.10 6.97 -10.64
N LEU A 46 5.16 7.02 -9.70
CA LEU A 46 3.74 7.30 -9.97
C LEU A 46 3.51 8.73 -10.49
N GLN A 47 4.26 9.73 -9.98
CA GLN A 47 4.22 11.10 -10.45
C GLN A 47 4.73 11.22 -11.91
N ARG A 48 5.79 10.49 -12.26
CA ARG A 48 6.25 10.42 -13.67
C ARG A 48 5.19 9.81 -14.57
N LEU A 49 4.53 8.75 -14.11
CA LEU A 49 3.45 8.08 -14.85
C LEU A 49 2.25 9.03 -15.04
N GLU A 50 1.88 9.80 -14.02
CA GLU A 50 0.85 10.83 -14.12
C GLU A 50 1.23 11.89 -15.15
N ALA A 51 2.48 12.36 -15.16
CA ALA A 51 2.95 13.34 -16.14
C ALA A 51 2.88 12.81 -17.59
N MET A 52 3.09 11.51 -17.79
CA MET A 52 2.95 10.86 -19.11
C MET A 52 1.48 10.61 -19.49
N GLN A 53 0.59 10.51 -18.52
CA GLN A 53 -0.85 10.19 -18.71
C GLN A 53 -1.71 11.14 -17.86
N PRO A 54 -1.77 12.44 -18.18
CA PRO A 54 -2.40 13.46 -17.32
C PRO A 54 -3.91 13.22 -17.14
N ASP A 55 -4.59 12.65 -18.12
CA ASP A 55 -6.02 12.36 -18.09
C ASP A 55 -6.36 11.00 -17.45
N SER A 56 -5.33 10.21 -17.06
CA SER A 56 -5.53 8.92 -16.41
C SER A 56 -5.76 9.11 -14.90
N ILE A 57 -6.79 8.44 -14.37
CA ILE A 57 -7.09 8.41 -12.95
C ILE A 57 -6.11 7.47 -12.22
N GLN A 58 -5.69 6.38 -12.84
CA GLN A 58 -4.94 5.31 -12.18
C GLN A 58 -3.63 5.74 -11.50
N PRO A 59 -2.73 6.51 -12.12
CA PRO A 59 -1.52 6.97 -11.43
C PRO A 59 -1.82 7.83 -10.22
N LYS A 60 -2.83 8.71 -10.31
CA LYS A 60 -3.29 9.58 -9.23
C LYS A 60 -3.89 8.75 -8.08
N TYR A 61 -4.76 7.80 -8.43
CA TYR A 61 -5.37 6.89 -7.47
C TYR A 61 -4.32 6.14 -6.65
N GLN A 62 -3.32 5.56 -7.32
CA GLN A 62 -2.24 4.84 -6.66
C GLN A 62 -1.37 5.75 -5.76
N GLN A 63 -1.13 6.99 -6.17
CA GLN A 63 -0.44 7.98 -5.32
C GLN A 63 -1.23 8.24 -4.03
N ALA A 64 -2.53 8.50 -4.12
CA ALA A 64 -3.37 8.74 -2.96
C ALA A 64 -3.41 7.51 -2.03
N VAL A 65 -3.56 6.30 -2.58
CA VAL A 65 -3.55 5.05 -1.80
C VAL A 65 -2.20 4.86 -1.08
N LEU A 66 -1.07 5.14 -1.74
CA LEU A 66 0.26 5.03 -1.16
C LEU A 66 0.45 6.02 0.00
N LEU A 67 0.09 7.28 -0.19
CA LEU A 67 0.20 8.34 0.81
C LEU A 67 -0.67 8.04 2.04
N LEU A 68 -1.96 7.76 1.84
CA LEU A 68 -2.90 7.48 2.92
C LEU A 68 -2.57 6.18 3.65
N GLY A 69 -2.14 5.14 2.92
CA GLY A 69 -1.67 3.88 3.49
C GLY A 69 -0.46 4.07 4.40
N THR A 70 0.48 4.94 4.00
CA THR A 70 1.65 5.29 4.81
C THR A 70 1.24 6.00 6.10
N VAL A 71 0.29 6.94 6.04
CA VAL A 71 -0.25 7.61 7.24
C VAL A 71 -0.91 6.60 8.17
N CYS A 72 -1.76 5.71 7.65
CA CYS A 72 -2.43 4.70 8.48
C CYS A 72 -1.45 3.69 9.11
N SER A 73 -0.33 3.43 8.45
CA SER A 73 0.72 2.55 8.99
C SER A 73 1.59 3.25 10.03
N GLN A 74 1.79 4.56 9.92
CA GLN A 74 2.65 5.37 10.78
C GLN A 74 1.98 6.72 11.13
N PRO A 75 0.86 6.69 11.88
CA PRO A 75 0.05 7.90 12.11
C PRO A 75 0.75 8.96 12.97
N GLN A 76 1.76 8.56 13.74
CA GLN A 76 2.55 9.46 14.59
C GLN A 76 3.83 9.97 13.89
N SER A 77 4.01 9.67 12.60
CA SER A 77 5.14 10.20 11.83
C SER A 77 5.06 11.71 11.71
N SER A 78 6.21 12.39 11.83
CA SER A 78 6.30 13.84 11.60
C SER A 78 5.89 14.26 10.19
N LYS A 79 5.86 13.32 9.23
CA LYS A 79 5.42 13.53 7.85
C LYS A 79 3.92 13.24 7.63
N ALA A 80 3.21 12.71 8.64
CA ALA A 80 1.82 12.27 8.46
C ALA A 80 0.92 13.38 7.90
N GLN A 81 1.00 14.60 8.46
CA GLN A 81 0.20 15.72 8.00
C GLN A 81 0.58 16.11 6.55
N GLN A 82 1.86 16.14 6.22
CA GLN A 82 2.32 16.42 4.85
C GLN A 82 1.73 15.42 3.85
N TYR A 83 1.71 14.12 4.18
CA TYR A 83 1.15 13.09 3.31
C TYR A 83 -0.37 13.20 3.18
N ILE A 84 -1.10 13.59 4.24
CA ILE A 84 -2.53 13.89 4.19
C ILE A 84 -2.81 15.03 3.22
N ASP A 85 -2.07 16.13 3.34
CA ASP A 85 -2.24 17.31 2.49
C ASP A 85 -1.90 17.01 1.03
N GLU A 86 -0.88 16.19 0.78
CA GLU A 86 -0.53 15.76 -0.58
C GLU A 86 -1.58 14.81 -1.15
N ALA A 87 -2.08 13.86 -0.38
CA ALA A 87 -3.18 12.99 -0.80
C ALA A 87 -4.44 13.78 -1.15
N GLN A 88 -4.78 14.81 -0.38
CA GLN A 88 -5.89 15.69 -0.67
C GLN A 88 -5.73 16.38 -2.03
N ARG A 89 -4.53 16.92 -2.31
CA ARG A 89 -4.23 17.53 -3.63
C ARG A 89 -4.36 16.53 -4.78
N VAL A 90 -3.94 15.27 -4.55
CA VAL A 90 -4.10 14.20 -5.55
C VAL A 90 -5.57 13.90 -5.79
N ILE A 91 -6.37 13.78 -4.73
CA ILE A 91 -7.82 13.54 -4.83
C ILE A 91 -8.50 14.67 -5.61
N GLN A 92 -8.17 15.94 -5.32
CA GLN A 92 -8.69 17.09 -6.04
C GLN A 92 -8.36 17.06 -7.55
N ARG A 93 -7.17 16.55 -7.94
CA ARG A 93 -6.82 16.34 -9.35
C ARG A 93 -7.65 15.23 -10.01
N ILE A 94 -8.07 14.21 -9.27
CA ILE A 94 -9.02 13.20 -9.79
C ILE A 94 -10.41 13.81 -9.95
N GLU A 95 -10.87 14.58 -8.98
CA GLU A 95 -12.17 15.28 -9.04
C GLU A 95 -12.25 16.21 -10.25
N ALA A 96 -11.15 16.93 -10.55
CA ALA A 96 -11.07 17.82 -11.70
C ALA A 96 -11.23 17.11 -13.06
N LEU A 97 -10.93 15.81 -13.13
CA LEU A 97 -11.19 14.98 -14.32
C LEU A 97 -12.66 14.61 -14.50
N GLN A 98 -13.52 14.87 -13.51
CA GLN A 98 -14.96 14.60 -13.53
C GLN A 98 -15.30 13.16 -13.97
N PRO A 99 -14.86 12.12 -13.23
CA PRO A 99 -15.03 10.73 -13.62
C PRO A 99 -16.52 10.40 -13.82
N THR A 100 -16.85 9.84 -14.98
CA THR A 100 -18.23 9.46 -15.33
C THR A 100 -18.52 7.97 -15.14
N LYS A 101 -17.48 7.12 -15.24
CA LYS A 101 -17.62 5.67 -15.07
C LYS A 101 -17.90 5.33 -13.61
N ALA A 102 -18.84 4.43 -13.37
CA ALA A 102 -19.18 3.99 -12.00
C ALA A 102 -17.98 3.44 -11.23
N ALA A 103 -17.07 2.70 -11.90
CA ALA A 103 -15.85 2.19 -11.27
C ALA A 103 -14.93 3.34 -10.80
N ASP A 104 -14.65 4.32 -11.65
CA ASP A 104 -13.78 5.46 -11.34
C ASP A 104 -14.38 6.34 -10.22
N ARG A 105 -15.71 6.50 -10.22
CA ARG A 105 -16.43 7.19 -9.14
C ARG A 105 -16.39 6.43 -7.83
N SER A 106 -16.49 5.09 -7.89
CA SER A 106 -16.33 4.22 -6.72
C SER A 106 -14.92 4.34 -6.14
N ASP A 107 -13.90 4.38 -7.00
CA ASP A 107 -12.52 4.55 -6.57
C ASP A 107 -12.32 5.92 -5.90
N LEU A 108 -12.88 6.99 -6.47
CA LEU A 108 -12.83 8.33 -5.87
C LEU A 108 -13.52 8.36 -4.50
N ALA A 109 -14.72 7.80 -4.38
CA ALA A 109 -15.43 7.70 -3.10
C ALA A 109 -14.63 6.87 -2.07
N THR A 110 -13.95 5.79 -2.52
CA THR A 110 -13.05 5.01 -1.66
C THR A 110 -11.90 5.87 -1.13
N LEU A 111 -11.30 6.72 -1.97
CA LEU A 111 -10.24 7.63 -1.54
C LEU A 111 -10.73 8.65 -0.53
N HIS A 112 -11.94 9.17 -0.64
CA HIS A 112 -12.52 10.05 0.38
C HIS A 112 -12.68 9.33 1.73
N GLY A 113 -13.22 8.12 1.74
CA GLY A 113 -13.33 7.31 2.96
C GLY A 113 -11.97 7.03 3.59
N PHE A 114 -10.96 6.73 2.75
CA PHE A 114 -9.60 6.48 3.20
C PHE A 114 -8.93 7.76 3.73
N TYR A 115 -9.16 8.90 3.10
CA TYR A 115 -8.68 10.21 3.53
C TYR A 115 -9.20 10.57 4.93
N TYR A 116 -10.50 10.45 5.17
CA TYR A 116 -11.07 10.69 6.50
C TYR A 116 -10.55 9.68 7.53
N THR A 117 -10.37 8.42 7.14
CA THR A 117 -9.76 7.41 8.01
C THR A 117 -8.34 7.80 8.41
N ALA A 118 -7.52 8.25 7.44
CA ALA A 118 -6.16 8.70 7.70
C ALA A 118 -6.11 9.89 8.67
N ILE A 119 -7.02 10.86 8.54
CA ILE A 119 -7.15 11.97 9.50
C ILE A 119 -7.52 11.44 10.91
N ILE A 120 -8.47 10.53 10.99
CA ILE A 120 -8.93 9.98 12.27
C ILE A 120 -7.78 9.30 13.01
N VAL A 121 -6.99 8.47 12.34
CA VAL A 121 -5.94 7.69 13.00
C VAL A 121 -4.78 8.55 13.54
N THR A 122 -4.58 9.78 13.05
CA THR A 122 -3.56 10.69 13.59
C THR A 122 -3.92 11.23 14.97
N ASN A 123 -5.21 11.43 15.25
CA ASN A 123 -5.72 11.80 16.57
C ASN A 123 -7.17 11.29 16.73
N PRO A 124 -7.37 10.02 17.11
CA PRO A 124 -8.70 9.40 17.13
C PRO A 124 -9.70 10.11 18.05
N GLN A 125 -9.24 10.61 19.19
CA GLN A 125 -10.12 11.28 20.16
C GLN A 125 -10.69 12.59 19.63
N GLN A 126 -9.89 13.37 18.94
CA GLN A 126 -10.29 14.66 18.39
C GLN A 126 -10.97 14.53 17.03
N ASN A 127 -10.41 13.69 16.15
CA ASN A 127 -10.81 13.59 14.76
C ASN A 127 -11.95 12.57 14.55
N GLY A 128 -12.03 11.53 15.39
CA GLY A 128 -13.08 10.52 15.31
C GLY A 128 -14.48 11.13 15.29
N PRO A 129 -14.90 11.92 16.30
CA PRO A 129 -16.23 12.54 16.32
C PRO A 129 -16.53 13.44 15.12
N ARG A 130 -15.50 14.04 14.51
CA ARG A 130 -15.63 14.97 13.37
C ARG A 130 -15.80 14.28 12.04
N TYR A 131 -15.04 13.19 11.80
CA TYR A 131 -14.87 12.61 10.47
C TYR A 131 -15.41 11.19 10.32
N TYR A 132 -15.88 10.58 11.41
CA TYR A 132 -16.41 9.21 11.40
C TYR A 132 -17.54 9.01 10.38
N ARG A 133 -18.52 9.93 10.39
CA ARG A 133 -19.67 9.87 9.49
C ARG A 133 -19.23 10.00 8.04
N GLN A 134 -18.36 10.96 7.74
CA GLN A 134 -17.85 11.18 6.39
C GLN A 134 -17.10 9.97 5.85
N ALA A 135 -16.31 9.30 6.70
CA ALA A 135 -15.61 8.08 6.31
C ALA A 135 -16.60 6.97 5.93
N LEU A 136 -17.61 6.71 6.77
CA LEU A 136 -18.63 5.68 6.50
C LEU A 136 -19.44 6.01 5.24
N ASP A 137 -19.98 7.21 5.13
CA ASP A 137 -20.81 7.63 4.01
C ASP A 137 -20.03 7.52 2.68
N SER A 138 -18.73 7.81 2.69
CA SER A 138 -17.86 7.66 1.51
C SER A 138 -17.65 6.21 1.11
N PHE A 139 -17.41 5.30 2.06
CA PHE A 139 -17.29 3.87 1.76
C PHE A 139 -18.62 3.28 1.30
N ASP A 140 -19.74 3.66 1.91
CA ASP A 140 -21.06 3.23 1.49
C ASP A 140 -21.38 3.69 0.06
N GLU A 141 -21.03 4.93 -0.30
CA GLU A 141 -21.16 5.45 -1.67
C GLU A 141 -20.27 4.65 -2.64
N ALA A 142 -19.03 4.38 -2.26
CA ALA A 142 -18.12 3.57 -3.08
C ALA A 142 -18.73 2.19 -3.39
N LEU A 143 -19.29 1.51 -2.39
CA LEU A 143 -19.87 0.18 -2.54
C LEU A 143 -21.25 0.20 -3.23
N LYS A 144 -22.00 1.29 -3.17
CA LYS A 144 -23.20 1.48 -3.99
C LYS A 144 -22.85 1.61 -5.47
N LEU A 145 -21.78 2.33 -5.79
CA LEU A 145 -21.32 2.53 -7.17
C LEU A 145 -20.66 1.27 -7.74
N ASN A 146 -19.89 0.54 -6.94
CA ASN A 146 -19.24 -0.71 -7.31
C ASN A 146 -19.17 -1.67 -6.10
N PRO A 147 -20.14 -2.57 -5.94
CA PRO A 147 -20.16 -3.53 -4.84
C PRO A 147 -18.94 -4.47 -4.80
N LYS A 148 -18.19 -4.58 -5.91
CA LYS A 148 -16.97 -5.41 -6.03
C LYS A 148 -15.68 -4.63 -5.79
N ASN A 149 -15.75 -3.38 -5.34
CA ASN A 149 -14.55 -2.61 -5.01
C ASN A 149 -13.85 -3.21 -3.77
N ALA A 150 -12.84 -4.04 -4.02
CA ALA A 150 -12.14 -4.79 -2.98
C ALA A 150 -11.44 -3.88 -1.96
N LEU A 151 -10.89 -2.74 -2.41
CA LEU A 151 -10.24 -1.79 -1.51
C LEU A 151 -11.27 -1.13 -0.59
N ALA A 152 -12.43 -0.71 -1.11
CA ALA A 152 -13.50 -0.12 -0.30
C ALA A 152 -14.00 -1.12 0.76
N GLN A 153 -14.24 -2.38 0.37
CA GLN A 153 -14.66 -3.44 1.29
C GLN A 153 -13.63 -3.63 2.42
N MET A 154 -12.36 -3.81 2.06
CA MET A 154 -11.28 -4.02 3.03
C MET A 154 -11.12 -2.83 3.98
N LEU A 155 -11.14 -1.60 3.47
CA LEU A 155 -10.96 -0.40 4.28
C LEU A 155 -12.14 -0.16 5.22
N LEU A 156 -13.38 -0.37 4.75
CA LEU A 156 -14.58 -0.26 5.58
C LEU A 156 -14.57 -1.28 6.72
N GLU A 157 -14.19 -2.52 6.44
CA GLU A 157 -14.10 -3.56 7.47
C GLU A 157 -13.07 -3.21 8.54
N ARG A 158 -11.85 -2.83 8.13
CA ARG A 158 -10.80 -2.38 9.05
C ARG A 158 -11.21 -1.14 9.85
N PHE A 159 -11.92 -0.21 9.21
CA PHE A 159 -12.44 0.98 9.87
C PHE A 159 -13.43 0.61 10.99
N LYS A 160 -14.39 -0.29 10.71
CA LYS A 160 -15.36 -0.79 11.69
C LYS A 160 -14.68 -1.52 12.86
N GLU A 161 -13.70 -2.38 12.56
CA GLU A 161 -12.91 -3.07 13.61
C GLU A 161 -12.13 -2.10 14.50
N GLY A 162 -11.55 -1.06 13.92
CA GLY A 162 -10.85 -0.01 14.65
C GLY A 162 -11.77 0.76 15.61
N MET A 163 -13.00 1.02 15.17
CA MET A 163 -14.03 1.68 15.98
C MET A 163 -14.44 0.84 17.20
N VAL A 164 -14.69 -0.46 17.00
CA VAL A 164 -15.06 -1.37 18.10
C VAL A 164 -13.94 -1.45 19.14
N ARG A 165 -12.68 -1.50 18.71
CA ARG A 165 -11.53 -1.52 19.64
C ARG A 165 -11.45 -0.23 20.48
N ASN A 166 -11.71 0.92 19.88
CA ASN A 166 -11.67 2.20 20.59
C ASN A 166 -12.81 2.36 21.61
N LEU A 167 -14.01 1.86 21.28
CA LEU A 167 -15.14 1.85 22.21
C LEU A 167 -14.84 0.99 23.44
N ASN A 168 -14.30 -0.22 23.25
CA ASN A 168 -13.96 -1.13 24.34
C ASN A 168 -12.82 -0.61 25.24
N HIS A 169 -11.95 0.28 24.73
CA HIS A 169 -10.90 0.92 25.53
C HIS A 169 -11.44 2.12 26.35
N SER A 170 -12.52 2.75 25.89
CA SER A 170 -13.14 3.89 26.58
C SER A 170 -13.99 3.46 27.78
N ASP A 171 -14.42 2.20 27.83
CA ASP A 171 -15.27 1.65 28.90
C ASP A 171 -14.49 1.11 30.12
N HIS A 172 -13.15 1.23 30.12
CA HIS A 172 -12.33 0.97 31.30
C HIS A 172 -11.73 2.27 31.84
N PRO A 173 -12.47 3.06 32.66
CA PRO A 173 -11.85 4.11 33.43
C PRO A 173 -10.88 3.46 34.41
N CYS A 174 -9.63 3.95 34.44
CA CYS A 174 -8.61 3.55 35.37
C CYS A 174 -9.20 3.51 36.80
N LYS A 175 -9.18 2.32 37.41
CA LYS A 175 -9.33 2.15 38.86
C LYS A 175 -8.02 2.49 39.53
#